data_8816bdd2ab0b064dc3d1d24c5bdadcbe
#
_entry.id   8816bdd2ab0b064dc3d1d24c5bdadcbe
#
_cell.length_a   1.000
_cell.length_b   1.000
_cell.length_c   1.000
_cell.angle_alpha   90.00
_cell.angle_beta   90.00
_cell.angle_gamma   90.00
#
_symmetry.space_group_name_H-M   'P 1'
#
loop_
_entity.id
_entity.type
_entity.pdbx_description
1 polymer ?
#
loop_
_entity_poly.entity_id
_entity_poly.type
_entity_poly.pdbx_seq_one_letter_code
_entity_poly.pdbx_strand_id
1 'polypeptide(L)'
;MRRADTMAQFFACFVDMQWFQEENKFEEGYQYVKKMIERLRKEVEHFSDKIAFAKNEKEIEENREEGKISAILTVEEGGILNNKIERIEELRNEGIRLMTVLWNYENCIGYPNSKNAEIMAKGLKPFGFEVIERMNYVGMLIDVSHLSDGGFWDILQTSRVPVVASHSNARALCPHPRNMTDDMIRGLGEKGGVIGVNFYPPFIRESGKATAKNIVSHIQHIANVGGMESVCIGTDFDGFTGEEGEIGKVGQINILYEELKRAKFTEKQIEKIWRGNAMRVIKEVI
;
A
#
# COMPACT_ATOMS: atom_id res chain seq x y z
N MET A 1 -2.40 -10.30 -14.85
CA MET A 1 -3.67 -9.79 -14.28
C MET A 1 -4.91 -10.51 -14.86
N ARG A 2 -5.21 -10.52 -16.17
CA ARG A 2 -6.44 -11.20 -16.71
C ARG A 2 -6.58 -12.68 -16.30
N ARG A 3 -5.49 -13.46 -16.28
CA ARG A 3 -5.53 -14.87 -15.82
C ARG A 3 -5.83 -15.05 -14.33
N ALA A 4 -5.68 -13.98 -13.55
CA ALA A 4 -5.94 -13.94 -12.12
C ALA A 4 -7.30 -13.29 -11.79
N ASP A 5 -8.11 -12.98 -12.79
CA ASP A 5 -9.39 -12.26 -12.66
C ASP A 5 -9.27 -10.98 -11.80
N THR A 6 -8.18 -10.23 -12.04
CA THR A 6 -7.89 -8.99 -11.30
C THR A 6 -8.93 -7.93 -11.64
N MET A 7 -9.65 -7.43 -10.64
CA MET A 7 -10.64 -6.37 -10.77
C MET A 7 -9.99 -4.99 -10.82
N ALA A 8 -9.08 -4.73 -9.89
CA ALA A 8 -8.36 -3.47 -9.77
C ALA A 8 -6.91 -3.69 -9.32
N GLN A 9 -6.04 -2.77 -9.69
CA GLN A 9 -4.63 -2.75 -9.31
C GLN A 9 -4.21 -1.33 -8.97
N PHE A 10 -3.54 -1.17 -7.84
CA PHE A 10 -2.80 0.05 -7.52
C PHE A 10 -1.48 0.05 -8.30
N PHE A 11 -1.25 1.08 -9.09
CA PHE A 11 -0.03 1.29 -9.86
C PHE A 11 0.82 2.34 -9.17
N ALA A 12 1.89 1.90 -8.52
CA ALA A 12 2.80 2.77 -7.79
C ALA A 12 3.76 3.51 -8.73
N CYS A 13 3.68 4.83 -8.74
CA CYS A 13 4.75 5.69 -9.24
C CYS A 13 5.84 5.73 -8.15
N PHE A 14 6.70 4.73 -8.14
CA PHE A 14 7.78 4.58 -7.17
C PHE A 14 8.99 5.42 -7.52
N VAL A 15 9.61 6.02 -6.51
CA VAL A 15 10.83 6.83 -6.66
C VAL A 15 11.82 6.53 -5.54
N ASP A 16 12.99 6.04 -5.90
CA ASP A 16 14.14 6.04 -4.98
C ASP A 16 14.87 7.38 -5.08
N MET A 17 14.87 8.16 -4.00
CA MET A 17 15.51 9.47 -3.94
C MET A 17 17.03 9.41 -4.15
N GLN A 18 17.66 8.24 -4.01
CA GLN A 18 19.08 8.07 -4.32
C GLN A 18 19.41 8.05 -5.82
N TRP A 19 18.40 7.98 -6.69
CA TRP A 19 18.62 8.07 -8.14
C TRP A 19 19.00 9.48 -8.60
N PHE A 20 18.83 10.49 -7.75
CA PHE A 20 19.02 11.89 -8.07
C PHE A 20 20.12 12.53 -7.24
N GLN A 21 20.66 13.64 -7.72
CA GLN A 21 21.67 14.40 -6.99
C GLN A 21 21.07 15.05 -5.74
N GLU A 22 21.81 15.04 -4.63
CA GLU A 22 21.34 15.46 -3.30
C GLU A 22 20.70 16.85 -3.28
N GLU A 23 21.25 17.80 -4.05
CA GLU A 23 20.80 19.20 -4.05
C GLU A 23 19.36 19.39 -4.55
N ASN A 24 18.91 18.53 -5.51
CA ASN A 24 17.62 18.69 -6.19
C ASN A 24 16.75 17.41 -6.17
N LYS A 25 17.13 16.38 -5.43
CA LYS A 25 16.52 15.04 -5.51
C LYS A 25 15.00 15.02 -5.38
N PHE A 26 14.43 15.84 -4.50
CA PHE A 26 12.97 15.87 -4.30
C PHE A 26 12.22 16.57 -5.44
N GLU A 27 12.84 17.60 -6.05
CA GLU A 27 12.25 18.26 -7.22
C GLU A 27 12.35 17.36 -8.47
N GLU A 28 13.52 16.76 -8.68
CA GLU A 28 13.72 15.79 -9.77
C GLU A 28 12.81 14.56 -9.61
N GLY A 29 12.66 14.06 -8.38
CA GLY A 29 11.72 12.98 -8.04
C GLY A 29 10.28 13.35 -8.37
N TYR A 30 9.83 14.55 -8.03
CA TYR A 30 8.50 15.04 -8.39
C TYR A 30 8.29 15.06 -9.91
N GLN A 31 9.25 15.59 -10.67
CA GLN A 31 9.18 15.59 -12.13
C GLN A 31 9.23 14.17 -12.72
N TYR A 32 9.96 13.26 -12.07
CA TYR A 32 10.01 11.86 -12.47
C TYR A 32 8.66 11.15 -12.27
N VAL A 33 7.98 11.38 -11.14
CA VAL A 33 6.61 10.90 -10.89
C VAL A 33 5.66 11.39 -11.99
N LYS A 34 5.72 12.65 -12.38
CA LYS A 34 4.88 13.19 -13.47
C LYS A 34 5.13 12.46 -14.80
N LYS A 35 6.38 12.15 -15.12
CA LYS A 35 6.72 11.36 -16.32
C LYS A 35 6.16 9.93 -16.25
N MET A 36 6.19 9.31 -15.07
CA MET A 36 5.60 7.96 -14.88
C MET A 36 4.08 8.00 -15.06
N ILE A 37 3.41 9.01 -14.52
CA ILE A 37 1.96 9.20 -14.73
C ILE A 37 1.65 9.33 -16.21
N GLU A 38 2.39 10.16 -16.95
CA GLU A 38 2.22 10.31 -18.40
C GLU A 38 2.47 8.99 -19.16
N ARG A 39 3.50 8.25 -18.76
CA ARG A 39 3.78 6.93 -19.35
C ARG A 39 2.63 5.97 -19.12
N LEU A 40 2.14 5.88 -17.90
CA LEU A 40 1.03 4.99 -17.59
C LEU A 40 -0.26 5.40 -18.33
N ARG A 41 -0.52 6.70 -18.48
CA ARG A 41 -1.65 7.19 -19.31
C ARG A 41 -1.58 6.66 -20.74
N LYS A 42 -0.41 6.73 -21.37
CA LYS A 42 -0.20 6.20 -22.73
C LYS A 42 -0.42 4.69 -22.80
N GLU A 43 0.05 3.93 -21.79
CA GLU A 43 -0.17 2.49 -21.75
C GLU A 43 -1.64 2.12 -21.55
N VAL A 44 -2.35 2.81 -20.67
CA VAL A 44 -3.79 2.59 -20.45
C VAL A 44 -4.59 2.95 -21.70
N GLU A 45 -4.26 4.03 -22.38
CA GLU A 45 -4.88 4.42 -23.65
C GLU A 45 -4.64 3.36 -24.73
N HIS A 46 -3.40 2.87 -24.85
CA HIS A 46 -3.04 1.83 -25.82
C HIS A 46 -3.79 0.50 -25.60
N PHE A 47 -4.07 0.15 -24.33
CA PHE A 47 -4.80 -1.06 -23.94
C PHE A 47 -6.20 -0.78 -23.43
N SER A 48 -6.86 0.28 -23.92
CA SER A 48 -8.17 0.74 -23.44
C SER A 48 -9.31 -0.27 -23.57
N ASP A 49 -9.13 -1.30 -24.36
CA ASP A 49 -10.00 -2.47 -24.45
C ASP A 49 -9.88 -3.44 -23.25
N LYS A 50 -8.85 -3.30 -22.39
CA LYS A 50 -8.52 -4.23 -21.31
C LYS A 50 -8.37 -3.58 -19.94
N ILE A 51 -8.02 -2.29 -19.91
CA ILE A 51 -7.74 -1.55 -18.68
C ILE A 51 -8.23 -0.12 -18.81
N ALA A 52 -8.74 0.45 -17.73
CA ALA A 52 -9.12 1.84 -17.66
C ALA A 52 -8.73 2.41 -16.29
N PHE A 53 -8.53 3.72 -16.19
CA PHE A 53 -8.33 4.36 -14.89
C PHE A 53 -9.60 4.30 -14.05
N ALA A 54 -9.41 4.22 -12.73
CA ALA A 54 -10.46 4.40 -11.76
C ALA A 54 -9.99 5.33 -10.64
N LYS A 55 -10.85 6.25 -10.26
CA LYS A 55 -10.59 7.29 -9.25
C LYS A 55 -11.43 7.12 -7.99
N ASN A 56 -12.38 6.20 -7.99
CA ASN A 56 -13.31 5.88 -6.91
C ASN A 56 -13.92 4.48 -7.10
N GLU A 57 -14.69 4.03 -6.09
CA GLU A 57 -15.36 2.73 -6.11
C GLU A 57 -16.28 2.56 -7.33
N LYS A 58 -17.05 3.59 -7.66
CA LYS A 58 -18.03 3.53 -8.75
C LYS A 58 -17.34 3.26 -10.11
N GLU A 59 -16.25 3.96 -10.39
CA GLU A 59 -15.47 3.76 -11.63
C GLU A 59 -14.83 2.36 -11.67
N ILE A 60 -14.47 1.78 -10.51
CA ILE A 60 -13.96 0.40 -10.43
C ILE A 60 -15.05 -0.60 -10.83
N GLU A 61 -16.28 -0.44 -10.33
CA GLU A 61 -17.40 -1.32 -10.67
C GLU A 61 -17.81 -1.15 -12.15
N GLU A 62 -17.90 0.08 -12.66
CA GLU A 62 -18.18 0.37 -14.08
C GLU A 62 -17.15 -0.30 -15.01
N ASN A 63 -15.86 -0.18 -14.71
CA ASN A 63 -14.80 -0.84 -15.49
C ASN A 63 -14.96 -2.36 -15.46
N ARG A 64 -15.33 -2.93 -14.31
CA ARG A 64 -15.58 -4.37 -14.18
C ARG A 64 -16.75 -4.82 -15.05
N GLU A 65 -17.85 -4.08 -15.06
CA GLU A 65 -19.02 -4.37 -15.92
C GLU A 65 -18.64 -4.35 -17.41
N GLU A 66 -17.70 -3.45 -17.79
CA GLU A 66 -17.13 -3.41 -19.14
C GLU A 66 -16.07 -4.49 -19.41
N GLY A 67 -15.76 -5.35 -18.45
CA GLY A 67 -14.75 -6.41 -18.57
C GLY A 67 -13.31 -5.88 -18.55
N LYS A 68 -13.09 -4.68 -18.04
CA LYS A 68 -11.78 -4.02 -17.91
C LYS A 68 -11.22 -4.16 -16.49
N ILE A 69 -9.91 -4.08 -16.38
CA ILE A 69 -9.18 -3.97 -15.12
C ILE A 69 -9.08 -2.49 -14.76
N SER A 70 -9.33 -2.15 -13.51
CA SER A 70 -9.16 -0.76 -13.03
C SER A 70 -7.72 -0.48 -12.65
N ALA A 71 -7.14 0.58 -13.21
CA ALA A 71 -5.85 1.13 -12.81
C ALA A 71 -6.07 2.29 -11.84
N ILE A 72 -5.56 2.16 -10.61
CA ILE A 72 -5.59 3.20 -9.60
C ILE A 72 -4.18 3.76 -9.45
N LEU A 73 -4.01 5.04 -9.74
CA LEU A 73 -2.71 5.72 -9.65
C LEU A 73 -2.34 5.97 -8.19
N THR A 74 -1.09 5.63 -7.84
CA THR A 74 -0.52 5.90 -6.53
C THR A 74 0.90 6.44 -6.63
N VAL A 75 1.39 7.01 -5.54
CA VAL A 75 2.78 7.45 -5.39
C VAL A 75 3.40 6.75 -4.21
N GLU A 76 4.59 6.22 -4.40
CA GLU A 76 5.42 5.68 -3.32
C GLU A 76 6.70 6.53 -3.18
N GLU A 77 6.75 7.35 -2.18
CA GLU A 77 7.69 8.35 -1.71
C GLU A 77 7.10 9.76 -1.62
N GLY A 78 6.49 10.06 -0.46
CA GLY A 78 5.92 11.40 -0.19
C GLY A 78 6.94 12.53 -0.08
N GLY A 79 8.25 12.24 0.00
CA GLY A 79 9.30 13.26 -0.02
C GLY A 79 9.30 14.16 -1.24
N ILE A 80 8.68 13.71 -2.34
CA ILE A 80 8.45 14.53 -3.54
C ILE A 80 7.65 15.80 -3.26
N LEU A 81 6.94 15.87 -2.14
CA LEU A 81 6.23 17.09 -1.72
C LEU A 81 7.21 18.23 -1.43
N ASN A 82 8.42 17.93 -0.92
CA ASN A 82 9.49 18.91 -0.70
C ASN A 82 9.03 20.18 0.03
N ASN A 83 8.27 20.01 1.13
CA ASN A 83 7.62 21.08 1.91
C ASN A 83 6.66 21.99 1.12
N LYS A 84 6.11 21.52 0.00
CA LYS A 84 5.13 22.21 -0.82
C LYS A 84 3.78 21.50 -0.70
N ILE A 85 2.94 21.98 0.19
CA ILE A 85 1.65 21.33 0.51
C ILE A 85 0.68 21.31 -0.69
N GLU A 86 0.77 22.28 -1.57
CA GLU A 86 -0.02 22.41 -2.80
C GLU A 86 0.18 21.24 -3.77
N ARG A 87 1.31 20.54 -3.68
CA ARG A 87 1.59 19.35 -4.50
C ARG A 87 0.61 18.20 -4.25
N ILE A 88 -0.03 18.17 -3.09
CA ILE A 88 -1.05 17.15 -2.79
C ILE A 88 -2.25 17.32 -3.73
N GLU A 89 -2.74 18.57 -3.92
CA GLU A 89 -3.80 18.85 -4.88
C GLU A 89 -3.36 18.62 -6.32
N GLU A 90 -2.14 19.02 -6.67
CA GLU A 90 -1.60 18.78 -8.01
C GLU A 90 -1.62 17.27 -8.32
N LEU A 91 -1.11 16.43 -7.40
CA LEU A 91 -1.11 14.97 -7.55
C LEU A 91 -2.55 14.39 -7.58
N ARG A 92 -3.44 14.91 -6.72
CA ARG A 92 -4.85 14.49 -6.70
C ARG A 92 -5.55 14.80 -8.04
N ASN A 93 -5.27 15.95 -8.62
CA ASN A 93 -5.79 16.37 -9.94
C ASN A 93 -5.20 15.51 -11.07
N GLU A 94 -3.93 15.09 -10.95
CA GLU A 94 -3.30 14.12 -11.85
C GLU A 94 -3.89 12.70 -11.73
N GLY A 95 -4.77 12.45 -10.78
CA GLY A 95 -5.45 11.16 -10.60
C GLY A 95 -4.87 10.28 -9.51
N ILE A 96 -3.86 10.73 -8.76
CA ILE A 96 -3.33 9.98 -7.61
C ILE A 96 -4.41 9.83 -6.54
N ARG A 97 -4.55 8.62 -5.99
CA ARG A 97 -5.55 8.26 -4.98
C ARG A 97 -4.97 7.70 -3.68
N LEU A 98 -3.69 7.35 -3.69
CA LEU A 98 -2.95 6.90 -2.53
C LEU A 98 -1.53 7.47 -2.59
N MET A 99 -1.00 7.85 -1.43
CA MET A 99 0.41 8.18 -1.29
C MET A 99 1.01 7.48 -0.08
N THR A 100 2.09 6.72 -0.32
CA THR A 100 2.97 6.23 0.73
C THR A 100 3.80 7.42 1.22
N VAL A 101 3.66 7.79 2.49
CA VAL A 101 4.19 9.05 3.03
C VAL A 101 5.72 9.14 2.99
N LEU A 102 6.40 8.01 2.98
CA LEU A 102 7.83 7.90 2.71
C LEU A 102 8.20 6.47 2.31
N TRP A 103 9.37 6.30 1.72
CA TRP A 103 9.94 4.97 1.45
C TRP A 103 11.03 4.64 2.49
N ASN A 104 12.28 4.45 2.10
CA ASN A 104 13.34 3.94 2.98
C ASN A 104 14.24 5.02 3.59
N TYR A 105 13.97 6.30 3.33
CA TYR A 105 14.80 7.41 3.79
C TYR A 105 13.96 8.46 4.51
N GLU A 106 14.61 9.14 5.45
CA GLU A 106 14.04 10.35 6.07
C GLU A 106 13.72 11.39 4.99
N ASN A 107 12.52 11.98 5.07
CA ASN A 107 12.09 13.04 4.18
C ASN A 107 11.46 14.22 4.95
N CYS A 108 10.76 15.12 4.28
CA CYS A 108 10.10 16.26 4.90
C CYS A 108 8.90 15.87 5.80
N ILE A 109 8.35 14.64 5.66
CA ILE A 109 7.17 14.16 6.40
C ILE A 109 7.57 13.46 7.70
N GLY A 110 8.61 12.60 7.68
CA GLY A 110 8.94 11.78 8.84
C GLY A 110 10.18 10.92 8.66
N TYR A 111 10.19 9.79 9.34
CA TYR A 111 11.31 8.87 9.45
C TYR A 111 10.90 7.45 9.02
N PRO A 112 11.78 6.70 8.32
CA PRO A 112 11.50 5.35 7.89
C PRO A 112 11.54 4.36 9.06
N ASN A 113 10.95 3.18 8.86
CA ASN A 113 11.20 2.04 9.71
C ASN A 113 12.70 1.75 9.82
N SER A 114 13.14 1.27 10.97
CA SER A 114 14.57 1.07 11.24
C SER A 114 14.81 -0.04 12.25
N LYS A 115 15.99 -0.69 12.14
CA LYS A 115 16.52 -1.53 13.22
C LYS A 115 17.06 -0.70 14.38
N ASN A 116 17.35 0.58 14.18
CA ASN A 116 17.71 1.52 15.25
C ASN A 116 16.45 1.96 15.98
N ALA A 117 16.35 1.62 17.27
CA ALA A 117 15.17 1.93 18.10
C ALA A 117 14.90 3.43 18.25
N GLU A 118 15.93 4.28 18.25
CA GLU A 118 15.77 5.73 18.33
C GLU A 118 15.11 6.30 17.07
N ILE A 119 15.49 5.79 15.89
CA ILE A 119 14.86 6.18 14.61
C ILE A 119 13.44 5.63 14.56
N MET A 120 13.24 4.37 14.97
CA MET A 120 11.95 3.69 14.95
C MET A 120 10.91 4.38 15.87
N ALA A 121 11.36 5.02 16.94
CA ALA A 121 10.51 5.75 17.87
C ALA A 121 10.16 7.19 17.40
N LYS A 122 10.82 7.71 16.36
CA LYS A 122 10.56 9.07 15.89
C LYS A 122 9.19 9.18 15.24
N GLY A 123 8.46 10.26 15.58
CA GLY A 123 7.17 10.60 15.00
C GLY A 123 7.26 11.39 13.70
N LEU A 124 6.15 11.96 13.27
CA LEU A 124 6.09 12.87 12.14
C LEU A 124 6.85 14.18 12.42
N LYS A 125 7.34 14.79 11.34
CA LYS A 125 7.81 16.18 11.38
C LYS A 125 6.61 17.16 11.33
N PRO A 126 6.79 18.45 11.68
CA PRO A 126 5.68 19.41 11.62
C PRO A 126 4.94 19.41 10.29
N PHE A 127 5.66 19.44 9.17
CA PHE A 127 5.07 19.36 7.84
C PHE A 127 4.30 18.05 7.61
N GLY A 128 4.71 16.95 8.24
CA GLY A 128 4.01 15.66 8.14
C GLY A 128 2.57 15.74 8.65
N PHE A 129 2.32 16.44 9.75
CA PHE A 129 0.95 16.64 10.27
C PHE A 129 0.08 17.42 9.27
N GLU A 130 0.61 18.47 8.66
CA GLU A 130 -0.08 19.24 7.62
C GLU A 130 -0.42 18.36 6.40
N VAL A 131 0.51 17.49 5.99
CA VAL A 131 0.31 16.52 4.90
C VAL A 131 -0.86 15.58 5.21
N ILE A 132 -0.92 15.00 6.42
CA ILE A 132 -2.00 14.08 6.80
C ILE A 132 -3.35 14.78 6.78
N GLU A 133 -3.45 15.98 7.35
CA GLU A 133 -4.68 16.76 7.32
C GLU A 133 -5.10 17.11 5.88
N ARG A 134 -4.13 17.47 5.03
CA ARG A 134 -4.40 17.81 3.63
C ARG A 134 -4.85 16.62 2.81
N MET A 135 -4.20 15.46 2.98
CA MET A 135 -4.62 14.20 2.33
C MET A 135 -6.04 13.82 2.74
N ASN A 136 -6.41 13.95 4.02
CA ASN A 136 -7.78 13.75 4.49
C ASN A 136 -8.76 14.69 3.79
N TYR A 137 -8.41 15.98 3.67
CA TYR A 137 -9.27 17.00 3.05
C TYR A 137 -9.55 16.72 1.57
N VAL A 138 -8.53 16.31 0.80
CA VAL A 138 -8.69 16.05 -0.63
C VAL A 138 -9.19 14.63 -0.96
N GLY A 139 -9.39 13.77 0.03
CA GLY A 139 -9.78 12.38 -0.18
C GLY A 139 -8.67 11.56 -0.87
N MET A 140 -7.47 11.53 -0.27
CA MET A 140 -6.34 10.71 -0.71
C MET A 140 -5.99 9.71 0.38
N LEU A 141 -5.92 8.42 0.04
CA LEU A 141 -5.53 7.35 0.96
C LEU A 141 -4.10 7.56 1.47
N ILE A 142 -3.95 7.49 2.79
CA ILE A 142 -2.66 7.58 3.47
C ILE A 142 -2.12 6.18 3.66
N ASP A 143 -0.95 5.91 3.08
CA ASP A 143 -0.26 4.63 3.25
C ASP A 143 0.90 4.77 4.24
N VAL A 144 0.84 3.97 5.30
CA VAL A 144 1.82 3.93 6.38
C VAL A 144 2.91 2.87 6.19
N SER A 145 2.91 2.16 5.06
CA SER A 145 4.00 1.25 4.71
C SER A 145 5.33 2.01 4.73
N HIS A 146 6.42 1.36 5.16
CA HIS A 146 7.76 1.94 5.34
C HIS A 146 7.97 2.92 6.51
N LEU A 147 6.90 3.39 7.15
CA LEU A 147 7.01 4.39 8.21
C LEU A 147 7.59 3.81 9.51
N SER A 148 8.21 4.66 10.33
CA SER A 148 8.61 4.34 11.70
C SER A 148 7.38 4.05 12.57
N ASP A 149 7.55 3.30 13.66
CA ASP A 149 6.46 3.02 14.59
C ASP A 149 5.90 4.32 15.22
N GLY A 150 6.78 5.27 15.57
CA GLY A 150 6.34 6.59 16.08
C GLY A 150 5.49 7.34 15.06
N GLY A 151 5.94 7.41 13.80
CA GLY A 151 5.19 8.06 12.72
C GLY A 151 3.84 7.37 12.44
N PHE A 152 3.78 6.05 12.54
CA PHE A 152 2.52 5.31 12.43
C PHE A 152 1.49 5.78 13.48
N TRP A 153 1.89 5.89 14.75
CA TRP A 153 0.99 6.33 15.81
C TRP A 153 0.53 7.79 15.64
N ASP A 154 1.44 8.68 15.20
CA ASP A 154 1.08 10.06 14.88
C ASP A 154 0.04 10.14 13.77
N ILE A 155 0.20 9.36 12.68
CA ILE A 155 -0.78 9.30 11.58
C ILE A 155 -2.12 8.75 12.08
N LEU A 156 -2.10 7.67 12.85
CA LEU A 156 -3.31 7.04 13.33
C LEU A 156 -4.14 7.98 14.22
N GLN A 157 -3.46 8.83 15.01
CA GLN A 157 -4.10 9.85 15.85
C GLN A 157 -4.59 11.06 15.06
N THR A 158 -3.82 11.49 14.05
CA THR A 158 -4.10 12.71 13.26
C THR A 158 -5.17 12.48 12.20
N SER A 159 -5.14 11.32 11.53
CA SER A 159 -6.08 11.02 10.44
C SER A 159 -7.51 10.92 10.97
N ARG A 160 -8.45 11.52 10.23
CA ARG A 160 -9.90 11.48 10.52
C ARG A 160 -10.62 10.37 9.74
N VAL A 161 -9.91 9.74 8.79
CA VAL A 161 -10.41 8.67 7.94
C VAL A 161 -9.55 7.42 8.10
N PRO A 162 -9.99 6.25 7.65
CA PRO A 162 -9.18 5.05 7.61
C PRO A 162 -7.84 5.27 6.91
N VAL A 163 -6.77 4.65 7.44
CA VAL A 163 -5.44 4.62 6.82
C VAL A 163 -5.13 3.20 6.35
N VAL A 164 -4.20 3.06 5.44
CA VAL A 164 -3.80 1.77 4.90
C VAL A 164 -2.33 1.49 5.17
N ALA A 165 -1.99 0.23 5.42
CA ALA A 165 -0.64 -0.29 5.24
C ALA A 165 -0.69 -1.14 3.96
N SER A 166 -0.37 -0.53 2.82
CA SER A 166 -0.61 -1.15 1.51
C SER A 166 0.13 -2.48 1.31
N HIS A 167 1.29 -2.66 1.98
CA HIS A 167 2.12 -3.86 1.87
C HIS A 167 2.95 -4.08 3.15
N SER A 168 2.35 -4.73 4.16
CA SER A 168 2.97 -5.03 5.47
C SER A 168 2.51 -6.37 6.02
N ASN A 169 3.25 -6.92 7.01
CA ASN A 169 2.95 -8.21 7.63
C ASN A 169 2.94 -8.10 9.17
N ALA A 170 2.73 -9.21 9.86
CA ALA A 170 2.74 -9.27 11.32
C ALA A 170 4.17 -9.47 11.86
N ARG A 171 4.65 -8.54 12.69
CA ARG A 171 5.98 -8.59 13.32
C ARG A 171 6.12 -9.74 14.32
N ALA A 172 5.01 -10.18 14.92
CA ALA A 172 4.98 -11.34 15.81
C ALA A 172 5.35 -12.66 15.10
N LEU A 173 5.11 -12.76 13.79
CA LEU A 173 5.44 -13.95 12.99
C LEU A 173 6.79 -13.85 12.29
N CYS A 174 7.20 -12.64 11.93
CA CYS A 174 8.51 -12.37 11.35
C CYS A 174 8.99 -11.01 11.89
N PRO A 175 10.01 -10.99 12.77
CA PRO A 175 10.44 -9.80 13.52
C PRO A 175 11.24 -8.82 12.63
N HIS A 176 10.68 -8.45 11.51
CA HIS A 176 11.26 -7.46 10.59
C HIS A 176 10.68 -6.07 10.89
N PRO A 177 11.48 -4.97 10.88
CA PRO A 177 11.00 -3.61 11.16
C PRO A 177 9.92 -3.13 10.20
N ARG A 178 9.86 -3.64 8.98
CA ARG A 178 8.78 -3.37 8.00
C ARG A 178 7.43 -3.96 8.39
N ASN A 179 7.40 -4.93 9.31
CA ASN A 179 6.19 -5.57 9.77
C ASN A 179 5.60 -4.81 10.96
N MET A 180 4.28 -4.90 11.13
CA MET A 180 3.51 -4.20 12.16
C MET A 180 3.46 -5.01 13.45
N THR A 181 3.53 -4.33 14.60
CA THR A 181 3.26 -4.93 15.90
C THR A 181 1.76 -5.25 16.06
N ASP A 182 1.41 -6.13 17.01
CA ASP A 182 0.01 -6.45 17.27
C ASP A 182 -0.81 -5.23 17.69
N ASP A 183 -0.21 -4.30 18.45
CA ASP A 183 -0.88 -3.05 18.82
C ASP A 183 -1.13 -2.15 17.61
N MET A 184 -0.19 -2.06 16.67
CA MET A 184 -0.38 -1.33 15.41
C MET A 184 -1.48 -1.97 14.56
N ILE A 185 -1.49 -3.30 14.45
CA ILE A 185 -2.52 -4.05 13.72
C ILE A 185 -3.91 -3.78 14.32
N ARG A 186 -4.01 -3.85 15.65
CA ARG A 186 -5.26 -3.57 16.37
C ARG A 186 -5.72 -2.13 16.16
N GLY A 187 -4.83 -1.14 16.38
CA GLY A 187 -5.15 0.27 16.22
C GLY A 187 -5.59 0.62 14.80
N LEU A 188 -4.93 0.04 13.78
CA LEU A 188 -5.32 0.26 12.39
C LEU A 188 -6.69 -0.36 12.09
N GLY A 189 -6.97 -1.58 12.60
CA GLY A 189 -8.28 -2.22 12.47
C GLY A 189 -9.40 -1.44 13.15
N GLU A 190 -9.18 -0.93 14.38
CA GLU A 190 -10.12 -0.08 15.12
C GLU A 190 -10.41 1.24 14.39
N LYS A 191 -9.42 1.78 13.66
CA LYS A 191 -9.56 2.95 12.79
C LYS A 191 -10.33 2.65 11.49
N GLY A 192 -10.71 1.41 11.24
CA GLY A 192 -11.34 0.99 9.99
C GLY A 192 -10.37 0.82 8.82
N GLY A 193 -9.07 0.84 9.06
CA GLY A 193 -8.05 0.68 8.03
C GLY A 193 -7.89 -0.75 7.53
N VAL A 194 -6.95 -0.94 6.58
CA VAL A 194 -6.61 -2.26 6.04
C VAL A 194 -5.10 -2.44 5.91
N ILE A 195 -4.67 -3.70 6.04
CA ILE A 195 -3.29 -4.14 5.91
C ILE A 195 -3.22 -5.08 4.71
N GLY A 196 -2.55 -4.67 3.66
CA GLY A 196 -2.21 -5.49 2.51
C GLY A 196 -1.05 -6.42 2.87
N VAL A 197 -1.28 -7.72 2.87
CA VAL A 197 -0.25 -8.70 3.20
C VAL A 197 0.79 -8.75 2.09
N ASN A 198 2.03 -8.40 2.43
CA ASN A 198 3.18 -8.34 1.52
C ASN A 198 3.72 -9.76 1.24
N PHE A 199 4.15 -10.01 -0.01
CA PHE A 199 4.65 -11.32 -0.43
C PHE A 199 6.18 -11.38 -0.53
N TYR A 200 6.89 -10.32 -0.18
CA TYR A 200 8.34 -10.32 -0.14
C TYR A 200 8.86 -11.31 0.92
N PRO A 201 9.63 -12.34 0.54
CA PRO A 201 9.98 -13.44 1.43
C PRO A 201 10.62 -13.03 2.76
N PRO A 202 11.53 -12.05 2.84
CA PRO A 202 12.12 -11.61 4.10
C PRO A 202 11.13 -11.00 5.11
N PHE A 203 9.93 -10.55 4.66
CA PHE A 203 8.89 -10.03 5.54
C PHE A 203 7.90 -11.11 5.99
N ILE A 204 7.96 -12.29 5.36
CA ILE A 204 7.10 -13.44 5.66
C ILE A 204 7.77 -14.37 6.67
N ARG A 205 9.09 -14.56 6.55
CA ARG A 205 9.84 -15.43 7.45
C ARG A 205 11.34 -15.11 7.45
N GLU A 206 11.99 -15.37 8.58
CA GLU A 206 13.42 -15.06 8.79
C GLU A 206 14.37 -15.91 7.94
N SER A 207 13.97 -17.13 7.57
CA SER A 207 14.82 -18.03 6.79
C SER A 207 14.03 -19.05 5.98
N GLY A 208 14.62 -19.53 4.89
CA GLY A 208 14.04 -20.51 3.98
C GLY A 208 12.98 -19.92 3.05
N LYS A 209 12.43 -20.74 2.16
CA LYS A 209 11.48 -20.32 1.14
C LYS A 209 10.13 -19.92 1.74
N ALA A 210 9.64 -18.73 1.42
CA ALA A 210 8.30 -18.29 1.77
C ALA A 210 7.24 -19.08 0.97
N THR A 211 6.26 -19.63 1.67
CA THR A 211 5.18 -20.45 1.10
C THR A 211 3.83 -19.76 1.23
N ALA A 212 2.85 -20.19 0.45
CA ALA A 212 1.46 -19.74 0.58
C ALA A 212 0.93 -19.96 2.00
N LYS A 213 1.32 -21.06 2.65
CA LYS A 213 0.96 -21.33 4.05
C LYS A 213 1.50 -20.27 5.00
N ASN A 214 2.72 -19.78 4.78
CA ASN A 214 3.27 -18.68 5.59
C ASN A 214 2.49 -17.39 5.38
N ILE A 215 2.13 -17.06 4.15
CA ILE A 215 1.30 -15.90 3.83
C ILE A 215 -0.07 -16.00 4.53
N VAL A 216 -0.71 -17.18 4.45
CA VAL A 216 -1.98 -17.44 5.15
C VAL A 216 -1.83 -17.31 6.66
N SER A 217 -0.70 -17.69 7.25
CA SER A 217 -0.45 -17.47 8.68
C SER A 217 -0.45 -15.99 9.05
N HIS A 218 0.15 -15.12 8.23
CA HIS A 218 0.08 -13.66 8.43
C HIS A 218 -1.34 -13.12 8.28
N ILE A 219 -2.07 -13.55 7.24
CA ILE A 219 -3.49 -13.19 7.04
C ILE A 219 -4.32 -13.57 8.27
N GLN A 220 -4.16 -14.80 8.77
CA GLN A 220 -4.88 -15.29 9.94
C GLN A 220 -4.54 -14.51 11.21
N HIS A 221 -3.25 -14.21 11.41
CA HIS A 221 -2.79 -13.42 12.57
C HIS A 221 -3.37 -12.00 12.53
N ILE A 222 -3.27 -11.31 11.39
CA ILE A 222 -3.83 -9.95 11.22
C ILE A 222 -5.35 -9.97 11.43
N ALA A 223 -6.06 -10.94 10.87
CA ALA A 223 -7.50 -11.08 11.06
C ALA A 223 -7.88 -11.36 12.53
N ASN A 224 -7.08 -12.11 13.26
CA ASN A 224 -7.32 -12.42 14.68
C ASN A 224 -7.06 -11.20 15.58
N VAL A 225 -6.06 -10.37 15.26
CA VAL A 225 -5.65 -9.21 16.08
C VAL A 225 -6.44 -7.94 15.73
N GLY A 226 -6.57 -7.63 14.44
CA GLY A 226 -7.18 -6.40 13.93
C GLY A 226 -8.62 -6.57 13.42
N GLY A 227 -9.13 -7.82 13.42
CA GLY A 227 -10.43 -8.14 12.85
C GLY A 227 -10.37 -8.53 11.36
N MET A 228 -11.37 -9.29 10.89
CA MET A 228 -11.44 -9.76 9.51
C MET A 228 -11.52 -8.62 8.48
N GLU A 229 -12.03 -7.46 8.89
CA GLU A 229 -12.18 -6.27 8.03
C GLU A 229 -10.85 -5.54 7.81
N SER A 230 -9.79 -5.87 8.57
CA SER A 230 -8.50 -5.16 8.51
C SER A 230 -7.48 -5.78 7.56
N VAL A 231 -7.76 -6.91 6.92
CA VAL A 231 -6.78 -7.62 6.08
C VAL A 231 -7.17 -7.63 4.61
N CYS A 232 -6.21 -7.34 3.74
CA CYS A 232 -6.36 -7.47 2.28
C CYS A 232 -5.06 -7.97 1.63
N ILE A 233 -5.02 -8.03 0.31
CA ILE A 233 -3.84 -8.44 -0.46
C ILE A 233 -3.03 -7.21 -0.84
N GLY A 234 -1.73 -7.22 -0.51
CA GLY A 234 -0.77 -6.18 -0.84
C GLY A 234 0.55 -6.78 -1.29
N THR A 235 0.54 -7.48 -2.42
CA THR A 235 1.59 -8.41 -2.85
C THR A 235 2.97 -7.80 -3.00
N ASP A 236 3.05 -6.52 -3.34
CA ASP A 236 4.30 -5.82 -3.67
C ASP A 236 5.03 -6.44 -4.87
N PHE A 237 4.29 -7.09 -5.80
CA PHE A 237 4.87 -7.61 -7.03
C PHE A 237 5.48 -6.48 -7.85
N ASP A 238 6.63 -6.79 -8.46
CA ASP A 238 7.52 -5.86 -9.17
C ASP A 238 8.27 -4.87 -8.24
N GLY A 239 7.95 -4.80 -6.93
CA GLY A 239 8.65 -3.99 -5.93
C GLY A 239 9.92 -4.66 -5.37
N PHE A 240 10.17 -5.93 -5.67
CA PHE A 240 11.34 -6.65 -5.21
C PHE A 240 11.91 -7.60 -6.27
N THR A 241 13.20 -7.91 -6.14
CA THR A 241 13.93 -8.81 -7.03
C THR A 241 14.76 -9.82 -6.23
N GLY A 242 15.10 -10.93 -6.85
CA GLY A 242 16.14 -11.88 -6.37
C GLY A 242 15.67 -13.00 -5.48
N GLU A 243 14.65 -12.84 -4.65
CA GLU A 243 14.09 -13.91 -3.82
C GLU A 243 12.63 -14.15 -4.17
N GLU A 244 12.36 -15.23 -4.88
CA GLU A 244 11.00 -15.64 -5.18
C GLU A 244 10.48 -16.60 -4.10
N GLY A 245 9.32 -16.25 -3.51
CA GLY A 245 8.51 -17.18 -2.73
C GLY A 245 7.86 -18.24 -3.62
N GLU A 246 6.91 -18.97 -3.04
CA GLU A 246 6.06 -19.91 -3.81
C GLU A 246 5.13 -19.15 -4.77
N ILE A 247 4.72 -17.94 -4.38
CA ILE A 247 3.90 -17.03 -5.19
C ILE A 247 4.77 -15.82 -5.53
N GLY A 248 5.37 -15.81 -6.71
CA GLY A 248 6.28 -14.75 -7.17
C GLY A 248 5.68 -13.81 -8.22
N LYS A 249 4.44 -14.04 -8.68
CA LYS A 249 3.78 -13.22 -9.69
C LYS A 249 2.26 -13.37 -9.67
N VAL A 250 1.56 -12.35 -10.14
CA VAL A 250 0.08 -12.29 -10.13
C VAL A 250 -0.59 -13.51 -10.76
N GLY A 251 0.01 -14.13 -11.79
CA GLY A 251 -0.56 -15.34 -12.41
C GLY A 251 -0.56 -16.59 -11.52
N GLN A 252 0.08 -16.54 -10.35
CA GLN A 252 0.15 -17.63 -9.36
C GLN A 252 -0.75 -17.36 -8.14
N ILE A 253 -1.48 -16.27 -8.12
CA ILE A 253 -2.28 -15.84 -6.95
C ILE A 253 -3.34 -16.88 -6.52
N ASN A 254 -3.79 -17.73 -7.44
CA ASN A 254 -4.72 -18.82 -7.13
C ASN A 254 -4.15 -19.83 -6.12
N ILE A 255 -2.82 -19.94 -5.98
CA ILE A 255 -2.19 -20.78 -4.95
C ILE A 255 -2.60 -20.28 -3.55
N LEU A 256 -2.66 -18.95 -3.35
CA LEU A 256 -3.13 -18.36 -2.10
C LEU A 256 -4.61 -18.69 -1.84
N TYR A 257 -5.46 -18.60 -2.86
CA TYR A 257 -6.89 -18.92 -2.73
C TYR A 257 -7.08 -20.36 -2.24
N GLU A 258 -6.40 -21.32 -2.85
CA GLU A 258 -6.48 -22.71 -2.45
C GLU A 258 -5.95 -22.95 -1.01
N GLU A 259 -4.89 -22.24 -0.61
CA GLU A 259 -4.35 -22.35 0.73
C GLU A 259 -5.27 -21.72 1.79
N LEU A 260 -5.94 -20.60 1.49
CA LEU A 260 -6.98 -20.04 2.36
C LEU A 260 -8.14 -21.02 2.57
N LYS A 261 -8.56 -21.73 1.52
CA LYS A 261 -9.59 -22.79 1.63
C LYS A 261 -9.11 -23.96 2.50
N ARG A 262 -7.86 -24.39 2.36
CA ARG A 262 -7.24 -25.41 3.22
C ARG A 262 -7.20 -24.97 4.68
N ALA A 263 -6.94 -23.69 4.93
CA ALA A 263 -6.96 -23.08 6.26
C ALA A 263 -8.39 -22.82 6.79
N LYS A 264 -9.43 -23.29 6.08
CA LYS A 264 -10.86 -23.21 6.46
C LYS A 264 -11.45 -21.80 6.49
N PHE A 265 -10.88 -20.85 5.74
CA PHE A 265 -11.56 -19.60 5.48
C PHE A 265 -12.83 -19.87 4.64
N THR A 266 -13.92 -19.22 5.01
CA THR A 266 -15.17 -19.27 4.23
C THR A 266 -15.04 -18.42 2.95
N GLU A 267 -15.84 -18.71 1.92
CA GLU A 267 -15.85 -17.91 0.69
C GLU A 267 -16.09 -16.42 0.97
N LYS A 268 -16.95 -16.10 1.95
CA LYS A 268 -17.23 -14.72 2.37
C LYS A 268 -15.99 -14.06 3.00
N GLN A 269 -15.21 -14.78 3.77
CA GLN A 269 -13.95 -14.27 4.34
C GLN A 269 -12.88 -14.06 3.25
N ILE A 270 -12.77 -15.02 2.32
CA ILE A 270 -11.86 -14.92 1.19
C ILE A 270 -12.23 -13.72 0.32
N GLU A 271 -13.51 -13.50 0.03
CA GLU A 271 -13.99 -12.36 -0.74
C GLU A 271 -13.62 -11.03 -0.07
N LYS A 272 -13.77 -10.92 1.26
CA LYS A 272 -13.36 -9.75 2.03
C LYS A 272 -11.85 -9.49 1.89
N ILE A 273 -11.02 -10.52 2.08
CA ILE A 273 -9.56 -10.43 1.95
C ILE A 273 -9.17 -10.03 0.52
N TRP A 274 -9.86 -10.61 -0.48
CA TRP A 274 -9.52 -10.46 -1.89
C TRP A 274 -9.83 -9.08 -2.45
N ARG A 275 -10.96 -8.49 -2.03
CA ARG A 275 -11.42 -7.18 -2.53
C ARG A 275 -12.27 -6.38 -1.54
N GLY A 276 -13.17 -7.02 -0.79
CA GLY A 276 -14.21 -6.33 -0.04
C GLY A 276 -13.66 -5.30 0.94
N ASN A 277 -12.59 -5.64 1.67
CA ASN A 277 -12.00 -4.75 2.66
C ASN A 277 -11.29 -3.54 2.00
N ALA A 278 -10.57 -3.74 0.91
CA ALA A 278 -9.95 -2.64 0.16
C ALA A 278 -11.01 -1.73 -0.47
N MET A 279 -12.07 -2.30 -1.08
CA MET A 279 -13.18 -1.54 -1.67
C MET A 279 -13.92 -0.70 -0.64
N ARG A 280 -14.12 -1.22 0.58
CA ARG A 280 -14.71 -0.47 1.69
C ARG A 280 -13.90 0.79 2.01
N VAL A 281 -12.58 0.67 2.14
CA VAL A 281 -11.71 1.82 2.46
C VAL A 281 -11.65 2.81 1.29
N ILE A 282 -11.59 2.32 0.05
CA ILE A 282 -11.68 3.17 -1.14
C ILE A 282 -12.98 4.00 -1.10
N LYS A 283 -14.13 3.36 -0.89
CA LYS A 283 -15.43 4.04 -0.83
C LYS A 283 -15.54 5.08 0.28
N GLU A 284 -14.90 4.79 1.42
CA GLU A 284 -14.98 5.68 2.59
C GLU A 284 -14.09 6.91 2.46
N VAL A 285 -12.96 6.81 1.76
CA VAL A 285 -11.93 7.85 1.72
C VAL A 285 -11.91 8.62 0.41
N ILE A 286 -12.13 7.95 -0.71
CA ILE A 286 -12.04 8.51 -2.06
C ILE A 286 -13.43 8.83 -2.62
#